data_85c6120c93c77c33a662b001a52e1360
#
_entry.id   85c6120c93c77c33a662b001a52e1360
#
_cell.length_a   1.000
_cell.length_b   1.000
_cell.length_c   1.000
_cell.angle_alpha   90.00
_cell.angle_beta   90.00
_cell.angle_gamma   90.00
#
_symmetry.space_group_name_H-M   'P 1'
#
loop_
_entity.id
_entity.type
_entity.pdbx_description
1 polymer ?
#
loop_
_entity_poly.entity_id
_entity_poly.type
_entity_poly.pdbx_seq_one_letter_code
_entity_poly.pdbx_strand_id
1 'polypeptide(L)'
;MMVGASMSDNELKQSTLSVATTHRNMKKFALKASEDITSDKLLQPSAHYTLHWDGKIFKSLTHCGKNKERIAVLLTTSDGEEILLGIIEVENGTAAKEHEAILKLLNDNKIPLDKISSCVFDTTSVNTGELSGIVRRLEASLDHSILELACQHHMYELVCGAASEIILGKPQHGKGTKKTTAPYEPLFKKLCESWENIDKDNYTSFETKSLPRILGSHIIEAKVFLTTWLCKDESPRNDYFEMAQLCLTYIGGNLPEKMSPLKMRAPGAYHHARWMSKILYVLKLAMLKPTFTYETEKIRSLALFYSVYYSKAWLTSSFAAEAPVQDLTLFKKLENVCNTKGNWPVEFQNIAEAAKTKLSYHTWYLSERLVALALFNDNLDEDIKEKMRLVILKHKNKKPNHTEQQRPECSSYSNKQLSDFVGPDTFTFFKLLHLDQDLLTKPVSEWTLSLNYTNGIEMIKNLSVVNDASERALGMATSLHGPTMPKNEEHIQAIYKVVDEIRKIQKSITKSTKSINRQVLVKFLKSSMIQVD
;
A
#
# COMPACT_ATOMS: atom_id res chain seq x y z
N MET A 1 -20.26 -1.16 28.29
CA MET A 1 -20.49 0.26 28.55
C MET A 1 -20.53 0.58 30.04
N MET A 2 -21.30 -0.08 30.85
CA MET A 2 -21.38 0.20 32.32
C MET A 2 -20.14 -0.22 33.14
N VAL A 3 -19.33 -1.17 32.66
CA VAL A 3 -18.10 -1.66 33.36
C VAL A 3 -16.99 -0.62 33.42
N GLY A 4 -17.14 0.52 32.77
CA GLY A 4 -16.16 1.61 32.79
C GLY A 4 -16.51 2.80 33.70
N ALA A 5 -17.73 2.87 34.18
CA ALA A 5 -18.12 3.77 35.26
C ALA A 5 -17.98 2.96 36.53
N SER A 6 -17.15 3.31 37.45
CA SER A 6 -16.87 2.66 38.76
C SER A 6 -18.15 2.25 39.55
N MET A 7 -19.05 1.55 38.90
CA MET A 7 -20.25 0.97 39.50
C MET A 7 -19.90 -0.36 40.13
N SER A 8 -20.32 -0.57 41.35
CA SER A 8 -20.21 -1.85 42.03
C SER A 8 -21.07 -2.92 41.35
N ASP A 9 -20.73 -4.21 41.53
CA ASP A 9 -21.53 -5.33 40.99
C ASP A 9 -23.02 -5.27 41.44
N ASN A 10 -23.30 -4.67 42.60
CA ASN A 10 -24.66 -4.49 43.08
C ASN A 10 -25.41 -3.38 42.34
N GLU A 11 -24.76 -2.28 41.97
CA GLU A 11 -25.37 -1.21 41.18
C GLU A 11 -25.62 -1.68 39.73
N LEU A 12 -24.73 -2.53 39.19
CA LEU A 12 -24.92 -3.18 37.89
C LEU A 12 -26.13 -4.13 37.87
N LYS A 13 -26.38 -4.85 38.97
CA LYS A 13 -27.57 -5.71 39.13
C LYS A 13 -28.88 -4.95 39.32
N GLN A 14 -28.81 -3.75 39.86
CA GLN A 14 -29.98 -2.87 40.07
C GLN A 14 -30.26 -1.96 38.86
N SER A 15 -29.38 -1.93 37.85
CA SER A 15 -29.61 -1.10 36.68
C SER A 15 -30.78 -1.68 35.83
N THR A 16 -31.83 -0.92 35.69
CA THR A 16 -33.04 -1.26 34.92
C THR A 16 -32.89 -1.11 33.40
N LEU A 17 -31.66 -0.94 32.89
CA LEU A 17 -31.41 -0.79 31.47
C LEU A 17 -31.55 -2.14 30.77
N SER A 18 -32.65 -2.27 30.01
CA SER A 18 -32.83 -3.45 29.16
C SER A 18 -31.77 -3.50 28.06
N VAL A 19 -31.46 -4.71 27.57
CA VAL A 19 -30.60 -4.92 26.41
C VAL A 19 -31.04 -4.06 25.23
N ALA A 20 -32.35 -3.91 25.01
CA ALA A 20 -32.91 -3.08 23.96
C ALA A 20 -32.60 -1.58 24.16
N THR A 21 -32.69 -1.07 25.40
CA THR A 21 -32.34 0.32 25.74
C THR A 21 -30.82 0.56 25.54
N THR A 22 -30.00 -0.36 25.98
CA THR A 22 -28.54 -0.29 25.77
C THR A 22 -28.19 -0.26 24.27
N HIS A 23 -28.80 -1.14 23.46
CA HIS A 23 -28.61 -1.13 22.00
C HIS A 23 -29.07 0.17 21.35
N ARG A 24 -30.21 0.73 21.80
CA ARG A 24 -30.73 2.00 21.28
C ARG A 24 -29.81 3.17 21.59
N ASN A 25 -29.29 3.22 22.81
CA ASN A 25 -28.35 4.26 23.23
C ASN A 25 -27.00 4.13 22.51
N MET A 26 -26.49 2.91 22.32
CA MET A 26 -25.30 2.67 21.52
C MET A 26 -25.46 3.17 20.07
N LYS A 27 -26.61 2.93 19.45
CA LYS A 27 -26.90 3.43 18.09
C LYS A 27 -26.91 4.94 18.02
N LYS A 28 -27.64 5.61 18.92
CA LYS A 28 -27.68 7.09 18.99
C LYS A 28 -26.29 7.68 19.21
N PHE A 29 -25.51 7.08 20.11
CA PHE A 29 -24.15 7.50 20.38
C PHE A 29 -23.26 7.35 19.15
N ALA A 30 -23.30 6.20 18.46
CA ALA A 30 -22.49 5.96 17.26
C ALA A 30 -22.82 6.96 16.14
N LEU A 31 -24.09 7.30 15.93
CA LEU A 31 -24.52 8.30 14.95
C LEU A 31 -23.92 9.67 15.29
N LYS A 32 -24.15 10.18 16.50
CA LYS A 32 -23.63 11.49 16.93
C LYS A 32 -22.09 11.52 16.85
N ALA A 33 -21.40 10.53 17.41
CA ALA A 33 -19.94 10.46 17.37
C ALA A 33 -19.39 10.40 15.94
N SER A 34 -20.08 9.72 15.03
CA SER A 34 -19.73 9.66 13.61
C SER A 34 -19.87 11.02 12.90
N GLU A 35 -20.89 11.79 13.24
CA GLU A 35 -21.10 13.15 12.73
C GLU A 35 -19.99 14.09 13.26
N ASP A 36 -19.74 14.06 14.57
CA ASP A 36 -18.72 14.87 15.22
C ASP A 36 -17.32 14.58 14.61
N ILE A 37 -16.93 13.29 14.51
CA ILE A 37 -15.65 12.89 13.91
C ILE A 37 -15.49 13.41 12.48
N THR A 38 -16.53 13.31 11.66
CA THR A 38 -16.47 13.74 10.26
C THR A 38 -16.43 15.27 10.19
N SER A 39 -17.25 15.95 10.97
CA SER A 39 -17.30 17.42 11.01
C SER A 39 -15.99 18.04 11.47
N ASP A 40 -15.44 17.55 12.58
CA ASP A 40 -14.20 18.09 13.17
C ASP A 40 -13.03 17.99 12.20
N LYS A 41 -12.93 16.86 11.48
CA LYS A 41 -11.85 16.64 10.49
C LYS A 41 -12.03 17.46 9.22
N LEU A 42 -13.25 17.69 8.78
CA LEU A 42 -13.55 18.50 7.60
C LEU A 42 -13.59 20.01 7.88
N LEU A 43 -13.70 20.42 9.16
CA LEU A 43 -13.61 21.83 9.56
C LEU A 43 -12.23 22.42 9.38
N GLN A 44 -11.16 21.60 9.37
CA GLN A 44 -9.83 22.06 9.05
C GLN A 44 -9.68 22.15 7.53
N PRO A 45 -9.50 23.36 6.95
CA PRO A 45 -9.42 23.49 5.50
C PRO A 45 -8.14 22.84 4.99
N SER A 46 -8.25 21.69 4.34
CA SER A 46 -7.15 21.12 3.58
C SER A 46 -6.93 21.91 2.28
N ALA A 47 -5.68 22.06 1.86
CA ALA A 47 -5.35 22.67 0.57
C ALA A 47 -5.89 21.81 -0.58
N HIS A 48 -5.78 20.49 -0.45
CA HIS A 48 -6.29 19.50 -1.39
C HIS A 48 -6.61 18.18 -0.68
N TYR A 49 -7.36 17.32 -1.36
CA TYR A 49 -7.67 15.96 -0.93
C TYR A 49 -7.18 14.93 -1.94
N THR A 50 -6.67 13.83 -1.42
CA THR A 50 -6.42 12.60 -2.18
C THR A 50 -7.57 11.61 -1.90
N LEU A 51 -8.27 11.19 -2.94
CA LEU A 51 -9.38 10.25 -2.86
C LEU A 51 -8.86 8.82 -2.93
N HIS A 52 -9.32 7.94 -2.04
CA HIS A 52 -8.98 6.52 -2.02
C HIS A 52 -10.23 5.67 -2.10
N TRP A 53 -10.20 4.58 -2.85
CA TRP A 53 -11.25 3.57 -2.81
C TRP A 53 -10.68 2.16 -3.05
N ASP A 54 -11.40 1.18 -2.53
CA ASP A 54 -11.16 -0.23 -2.77
C ASP A 54 -12.47 -1.00 -2.60
N GLY A 55 -12.68 -2.02 -3.42
CA GLY A 55 -13.87 -2.86 -3.43
C GLY A 55 -13.63 -4.26 -2.90
N LYS A 56 -14.62 -4.83 -2.20
CA LYS A 56 -14.55 -6.21 -1.73
C LYS A 56 -15.92 -6.86 -1.63
N ILE A 57 -15.96 -8.13 -2.03
CA ILE A 57 -17.15 -8.96 -1.88
C ILE A 57 -17.24 -9.48 -0.44
N PHE A 58 -18.33 -9.15 0.24
CA PHE A 58 -18.66 -9.62 1.58
C PHE A 58 -19.62 -10.82 1.50
N LYS A 59 -19.39 -11.82 2.33
CA LYS A 59 -20.37 -12.89 2.51
C LYS A 59 -21.63 -12.30 3.13
N SER A 60 -22.82 -12.62 2.58
CA SER A 60 -24.08 -12.10 3.10
C SER A 60 -24.28 -12.42 4.58
N LEU A 61 -24.73 -11.43 5.37
CA LEU A 61 -25.13 -11.60 6.78
C LEU A 61 -26.54 -12.15 6.94
N THR A 62 -27.36 -12.11 5.89
CA THR A 62 -28.72 -12.59 5.93
C THR A 62 -28.78 -14.03 5.44
N HIS A 63 -29.68 -14.85 6.00
CA HIS A 63 -29.89 -16.25 5.59
C HIS A 63 -30.29 -16.43 4.11
N CYS A 64 -30.46 -15.37 3.35
CA CYS A 64 -30.77 -15.40 1.92
C CYS A 64 -29.55 -15.47 0.99
N GLY A 65 -28.32 -15.62 1.52
CA GLY A 65 -27.17 -16.20 0.83
C GLY A 65 -26.51 -15.44 -0.32
N LYS A 66 -26.92 -14.22 -0.71
CA LYS A 66 -26.26 -13.46 -1.77
C LYS A 66 -25.10 -12.67 -1.20
N ASN A 67 -23.90 -12.89 -1.74
CA ASN A 67 -22.75 -12.05 -1.45
C ASN A 67 -23.03 -10.63 -1.96
N LYS A 68 -22.58 -9.64 -1.20
CA LYS A 68 -22.72 -8.22 -1.53
C LYS A 68 -21.35 -7.59 -1.66
N GLU A 69 -21.19 -6.76 -2.65
CA GLU A 69 -19.99 -5.99 -2.84
C GLU A 69 -20.08 -4.69 -2.05
N ARG A 70 -18.99 -4.32 -1.37
CA ARG A 70 -18.87 -3.04 -0.68
C ARG A 70 -17.59 -2.34 -1.12
N ILE A 71 -17.68 -1.03 -1.25
CA ILE A 71 -16.57 -0.15 -1.55
C ILE A 71 -16.27 0.73 -0.34
N ALA A 72 -15.02 0.74 0.10
CA ALA A 72 -14.53 1.70 1.09
C ALA A 72 -14.03 2.95 0.38
N VAL A 73 -14.46 4.11 0.82
CA VAL A 73 -14.05 5.41 0.27
C VAL A 73 -13.50 6.29 1.39
N LEU A 74 -12.29 6.78 1.20
CA LEU A 74 -11.57 7.63 2.15
C LEU A 74 -10.98 8.84 1.45
N LEU A 75 -10.68 9.86 2.23
CA LEU A 75 -9.84 10.99 1.84
C LEU A 75 -8.56 11.00 2.67
N THR A 76 -7.48 11.44 2.08
CA THR A 76 -6.28 11.87 2.80
C THR A 76 -6.10 13.37 2.56
N THR A 77 -5.87 14.12 3.62
CA THR A 77 -5.64 15.57 3.58
C THR A 77 -4.19 15.89 3.20
N SER A 78 -3.88 17.15 2.89
CA SER A 78 -2.51 17.60 2.57
C SER A 78 -1.49 17.42 3.71
N ASP A 79 -1.96 17.30 4.94
CA ASP A 79 -1.16 17.00 6.13
C ASP A 79 -1.16 15.51 6.52
N GLY A 80 -1.73 14.65 5.68
CA GLY A 80 -1.68 13.20 5.82
C GLY A 80 -2.76 12.59 6.73
N GLU A 81 -3.77 13.36 7.14
CA GLU A 81 -4.88 12.82 7.93
C GLU A 81 -5.83 11.99 7.05
N GLU A 82 -6.15 10.78 7.50
CA GLU A 82 -7.08 9.87 6.84
C GLU A 82 -8.52 10.08 7.36
N ILE A 83 -9.48 10.28 6.46
CA ILE A 83 -10.90 10.48 6.78
C ILE A 83 -11.72 9.40 6.09
N LEU A 84 -12.32 8.47 6.84
CA LEU A 84 -13.23 7.47 6.30
C LEU A 84 -14.59 8.10 5.98
N LEU A 85 -14.94 8.21 4.69
CA LEU A 85 -16.25 8.70 4.24
C LEU A 85 -17.33 7.64 4.41
N GLY A 86 -17.01 6.38 4.11
CA GLY A 86 -17.93 5.27 4.31
C GLY A 86 -17.45 3.98 3.66
N ILE A 87 -18.16 2.87 3.99
CA ILE A 87 -17.95 1.55 3.37
C ILE A 87 -19.33 1.05 2.92
N ILE A 88 -19.77 1.51 1.74
CA ILE A 88 -21.14 1.32 1.27
C ILE A 88 -21.29 0.12 0.35
N GLU A 89 -22.49 -0.43 0.33
CA GLU A 89 -22.87 -1.50 -0.58
C GLU A 89 -23.04 -0.96 -1.99
N VAL A 90 -22.50 -1.66 -2.98
CA VAL A 90 -22.69 -1.41 -4.40
C VAL A 90 -23.50 -2.53 -5.03
N GLU A 91 -24.27 -2.19 -6.06
CA GLU A 91 -25.12 -3.16 -6.76
C GLU A 91 -24.31 -4.25 -7.44
N ASN A 92 -23.17 -3.85 -8.03
CA ASN A 92 -22.18 -4.71 -8.65
C ASN A 92 -20.85 -3.95 -8.80
N GLY A 93 -19.74 -4.65 -9.05
CA GLY A 93 -18.39 -4.10 -9.21
C GLY A 93 -18.12 -3.50 -10.60
N THR A 94 -19.10 -2.85 -11.22
CA THR A 94 -18.85 -2.11 -12.46
C THR A 94 -18.38 -0.70 -12.18
N ALA A 95 -17.52 -0.16 -13.04
CA ALA A 95 -17.00 1.20 -12.90
C ALA A 95 -18.11 2.26 -12.73
N ALA A 96 -19.25 2.09 -13.39
CA ALA A 96 -20.37 3.01 -13.26
C ALA A 96 -20.99 2.99 -11.84
N LYS A 97 -21.19 1.80 -11.27
CA LYS A 97 -21.82 1.65 -9.94
C LYS A 97 -20.88 2.04 -8.81
N GLU A 98 -19.60 1.73 -8.93
CA GLU A 98 -18.61 2.16 -7.96
C GLU A 98 -18.41 3.69 -8.02
N HIS A 99 -18.39 4.30 -9.20
CA HIS A 99 -18.35 5.74 -9.36
C HIS A 99 -19.58 6.44 -8.75
N GLU A 100 -20.82 5.94 -9.00
CA GLU A 100 -22.05 6.44 -8.37
C GLU A 100 -21.93 6.41 -6.83
N ALA A 101 -21.39 5.31 -6.29
CA ALA A 101 -21.19 5.15 -4.86
C ALA A 101 -20.18 6.15 -4.28
N ILE A 102 -19.04 6.39 -4.99
CA ILE A 102 -18.04 7.39 -4.60
C ILE A 102 -18.66 8.78 -4.59
N LEU A 103 -19.32 9.20 -5.68
CA LEU A 103 -19.95 10.52 -5.77
C LEU A 103 -21.01 10.73 -4.70
N LYS A 104 -21.81 9.70 -4.41
CA LYS A 104 -22.78 9.76 -3.34
C LYS A 104 -22.11 10.06 -1.99
N LEU A 105 -21.03 9.35 -1.65
CA LEU A 105 -20.31 9.59 -0.39
C LEU A 105 -19.66 10.97 -0.32
N LEU A 106 -19.11 11.47 -1.44
CA LEU A 106 -18.58 12.82 -1.51
C LEU A 106 -19.66 13.87 -1.23
N ASN A 107 -20.82 13.74 -1.86
CA ASN A 107 -21.95 14.64 -1.69
C ASN A 107 -22.58 14.55 -0.29
N ASP A 108 -22.82 13.33 0.22
CA ASP A 108 -23.41 13.10 1.55
C ASP A 108 -22.53 13.70 2.67
N ASN A 109 -21.20 13.69 2.50
CA ASN A 109 -20.25 14.29 3.43
C ASN A 109 -19.89 15.74 3.07
N LYS A 110 -20.53 16.37 2.07
CA LYS A 110 -20.32 17.76 1.63
C LYS A 110 -18.87 18.10 1.31
N ILE A 111 -18.15 17.15 0.65
CA ILE A 111 -16.77 17.35 0.27
C ILE A 111 -16.68 18.37 -0.87
N PRO A 112 -15.82 19.42 -0.76
CA PRO A 112 -15.58 20.35 -1.86
C PRO A 112 -14.90 19.61 -3.03
N LEU A 113 -15.63 19.41 -4.14
CA LEU A 113 -15.16 18.60 -5.26
C LEU A 113 -13.96 19.25 -5.97
N ASP A 114 -13.89 20.57 -6.00
CA ASP A 114 -12.79 21.36 -6.55
C ASP A 114 -11.45 21.18 -5.81
N LYS A 115 -11.48 20.65 -4.60
CA LYS A 115 -10.29 20.35 -3.80
C LYS A 115 -9.78 18.91 -3.97
N ILE A 116 -10.46 18.05 -4.69
CA ILE A 116 -9.98 16.70 -4.98
C ILE A 116 -8.94 16.80 -6.10
N SER A 117 -7.65 16.74 -5.76
CA SER A 117 -6.54 16.93 -6.71
C SER A 117 -5.88 15.64 -7.15
N SER A 118 -6.13 14.54 -6.45
CA SER A 118 -5.51 13.25 -6.72
C SER A 118 -6.39 12.08 -6.29
N CYS A 119 -6.10 10.90 -6.82
CA CYS A 119 -6.76 9.67 -6.39
C CYS A 119 -5.78 8.49 -6.35
N VAL A 120 -5.98 7.58 -5.39
CA VAL A 120 -5.22 6.33 -5.26
C VAL A 120 -6.14 5.14 -5.48
N PHE A 121 -5.73 4.24 -6.35
CA PHE A 121 -6.53 3.09 -6.79
C PHE A 121 -5.66 1.91 -7.18
N ASP A 122 -6.22 0.69 -7.21
CA ASP A 122 -5.58 -0.45 -7.83
C ASP A 122 -5.62 -0.35 -9.37
N THR A 123 -4.69 -1.03 -10.05
CA THR A 123 -4.55 -0.93 -11.51
C THR A 123 -5.47 -1.89 -12.28
N THR A 124 -6.61 -2.26 -11.72
CA THR A 124 -7.63 -3.05 -12.42
C THR A 124 -8.28 -2.25 -13.56
N SER A 125 -8.78 -2.95 -14.57
CA SER A 125 -9.45 -2.31 -15.71
C SER A 125 -10.71 -1.53 -15.33
N VAL A 126 -11.35 -1.87 -14.22
CA VAL A 126 -12.49 -1.13 -13.64
C VAL A 126 -12.06 0.30 -13.29
N ASN A 127 -10.88 0.47 -12.73
CA ASN A 127 -10.33 1.77 -12.37
C ASN A 127 -9.69 2.50 -13.54
N THR A 128 -8.89 1.79 -14.35
CA THR A 128 -7.96 2.37 -15.33
C THR A 128 -8.46 2.33 -16.78
N GLY A 129 -9.68 1.86 -17.01
CA GLY A 129 -10.24 1.78 -18.37
C GLY A 129 -10.28 3.15 -19.06
N GLU A 130 -9.63 3.28 -20.21
CA GLU A 130 -9.42 4.54 -20.93
C GLU A 130 -10.71 5.30 -21.26
N LEU A 131 -11.79 4.57 -21.62
CA LEU A 131 -13.05 5.19 -22.02
C LEU A 131 -14.07 5.32 -20.87
N SER A 132 -14.04 4.44 -19.89
CA SER A 132 -15.15 4.32 -18.92
C SER A 132 -14.72 3.83 -17.54
N GLY A 133 -13.43 3.80 -17.24
CA GLY A 133 -12.90 3.51 -15.92
C GLY A 133 -13.35 4.53 -14.87
N ILE A 134 -13.25 4.17 -13.59
CA ILE A 134 -13.69 5.04 -12.48
C ILE A 134 -12.97 6.38 -12.53
N VAL A 135 -11.65 6.39 -12.79
CA VAL A 135 -10.86 7.63 -12.83
C VAL A 135 -11.39 8.59 -13.90
N ARG A 136 -11.66 8.09 -15.13
CA ARG A 136 -12.21 8.93 -16.22
C ARG A 136 -13.59 9.49 -15.89
N ARG A 137 -14.43 8.67 -15.25
CA ARG A 137 -15.75 9.10 -14.77
C ARG A 137 -15.66 10.15 -13.67
N LEU A 138 -14.69 10.01 -12.76
CA LEU A 138 -14.44 11.00 -11.71
C LEU A 138 -13.99 12.33 -12.32
N GLU A 139 -13.00 12.37 -13.21
CA GLU A 139 -12.56 13.60 -13.88
C GLU A 139 -13.71 14.32 -14.60
N ALA A 140 -14.56 13.55 -15.28
CA ALA A 140 -15.75 14.11 -15.93
C ALA A 140 -16.77 14.69 -14.94
N SER A 141 -16.91 14.11 -13.75
CA SER A 141 -17.83 14.59 -12.71
C SER A 141 -17.27 15.73 -11.89
N LEU A 142 -15.96 15.82 -11.75
CA LEU A 142 -15.25 16.89 -11.06
C LEU A 142 -15.02 18.12 -11.95
N ASP A 143 -15.18 17.98 -13.27
CA ASP A 143 -14.89 18.99 -14.30
C ASP A 143 -13.43 19.49 -14.30
N HIS A 144 -12.51 18.66 -13.81
CA HIS A 144 -11.05 18.91 -13.86
C HIS A 144 -10.25 17.60 -13.78
N SER A 145 -9.00 17.69 -14.26
CA SER A 145 -8.04 16.57 -14.15
C SER A 145 -7.57 16.39 -12.71
N ILE A 146 -7.24 15.13 -12.37
CA ILE A 146 -6.66 14.75 -11.09
C ILE A 146 -5.35 13.97 -11.31
N LEU A 147 -4.48 13.89 -10.28
CA LEU A 147 -3.30 13.04 -10.32
C LEU A 147 -3.71 11.58 -10.11
N GLU A 148 -3.31 10.74 -11.03
CA GLU A 148 -3.61 9.31 -11.03
C GLU A 148 -2.50 8.53 -10.32
N LEU A 149 -2.62 8.38 -9.00
CA LEU A 149 -1.65 7.71 -8.16
C LEU A 149 -1.98 6.20 -8.10
N ALA A 150 -1.53 5.45 -9.11
CA ALA A 150 -1.68 4.01 -9.09
C ALA A 150 -1.01 3.40 -7.85
N CYS A 151 -1.72 2.54 -7.11
CA CYS A 151 -1.23 1.96 -5.87
C CYS A 151 0.10 1.21 -6.07
N GLN A 152 1.18 1.73 -5.50
CA GLN A 152 2.53 1.15 -5.59
C GLN A 152 2.57 -0.28 -5.05
N HIS A 153 1.87 -0.55 -3.94
CA HIS A 153 1.77 -1.91 -3.40
C HIS A 153 1.13 -2.87 -4.42
N HIS A 154 0.03 -2.49 -5.04
CA HIS A 154 -0.63 -3.34 -6.04
C HIS A 154 0.28 -3.60 -7.25
N MET A 155 0.99 -2.59 -7.75
CA MET A 155 1.93 -2.76 -8.86
C MET A 155 3.06 -3.73 -8.50
N TYR A 156 3.66 -3.59 -7.34
CA TYR A 156 4.73 -4.51 -6.90
C TYR A 156 4.20 -5.90 -6.53
N GLU A 157 2.97 -6.05 -6.06
CA GLU A 157 2.32 -7.36 -5.92
C GLU A 157 2.22 -8.09 -7.26
N LEU A 158 1.87 -7.37 -8.34
CA LEU A 158 1.81 -7.94 -9.68
C LEU A 158 3.20 -8.34 -10.20
N VAL A 159 4.23 -7.53 -9.92
CA VAL A 159 5.63 -7.86 -10.26
C VAL A 159 6.10 -9.09 -9.49
N CYS A 160 5.84 -9.15 -8.18
CA CYS A 160 6.11 -10.32 -7.34
C CYS A 160 5.37 -11.56 -7.84
N GLY A 161 4.10 -11.42 -8.22
CA GLY A 161 3.28 -12.48 -8.77
C GLY A 161 3.90 -13.06 -10.03
N ALA A 162 4.26 -12.22 -11.01
CA ALA A 162 4.88 -12.64 -12.27
C ALA A 162 6.22 -13.36 -12.05
N ALA A 163 7.08 -12.83 -11.18
CA ALA A 163 8.34 -13.46 -10.78
C ALA A 163 8.12 -14.83 -10.11
N SER A 164 7.16 -14.90 -9.19
CA SER A 164 6.82 -16.13 -8.46
C SER A 164 6.31 -17.23 -9.38
N GLU A 165 5.48 -16.90 -10.37
CA GLU A 165 4.86 -17.85 -11.29
C GLU A 165 5.86 -18.63 -12.13
N ILE A 166 7.05 -18.07 -12.38
CA ILE A 166 8.13 -18.75 -13.11
C ILE A 166 8.59 -20.00 -12.36
N ILE A 167 8.67 -19.94 -11.04
CA ILE A 167 9.20 -21.02 -10.19
C ILE A 167 8.07 -21.82 -9.52
N LEU A 168 7.05 -21.13 -9.03
CA LEU A 168 5.97 -21.74 -8.25
C LEU A 168 4.78 -22.20 -9.12
N GLY A 169 4.81 -21.85 -10.41
CA GLY A 169 3.71 -22.15 -11.34
C GLY A 169 2.48 -21.23 -11.17
N LYS A 170 1.67 -21.19 -12.21
CA LYS A 170 0.42 -20.41 -12.22
C LYS A 170 -0.69 -21.15 -11.48
N PRO A 171 -1.51 -20.44 -10.67
CA PRO A 171 -2.74 -21.01 -10.13
C PRO A 171 -3.66 -21.49 -11.27
N GLN A 172 -4.19 -22.70 -11.12
CA GLN A 172 -5.10 -23.29 -12.11
C GLN A 172 -6.52 -23.32 -11.58
N HIS A 173 -7.46 -22.86 -12.39
CA HIS A 173 -8.88 -23.04 -12.11
C HIS A 173 -9.27 -24.47 -12.52
N GLY A 174 -9.79 -25.24 -11.58
CA GLY A 174 -10.32 -26.58 -11.86
C GLY A 174 -11.49 -26.48 -12.86
N LYS A 175 -11.45 -27.30 -13.93
CA LYS A 175 -12.58 -27.38 -14.88
C LYS A 175 -13.86 -27.74 -14.12
N GLY A 176 -14.85 -26.85 -14.15
CA GLY A 176 -16.17 -27.08 -13.52
C GLY A 176 -16.22 -26.88 -12.00
N THR A 177 -15.15 -26.44 -11.35
CA THR A 177 -15.13 -26.12 -9.92
C THR A 177 -14.71 -24.68 -9.68
N LYS A 178 -15.34 -24.02 -8.69
CA LYS A 178 -14.91 -22.69 -8.24
C LYS A 178 -13.58 -22.71 -7.46
N LYS A 179 -12.93 -23.87 -7.37
CA LYS A 179 -11.73 -24.06 -6.56
C LYS A 179 -10.49 -23.81 -7.41
N THR A 180 -9.76 -22.76 -7.10
CA THR A 180 -8.43 -22.50 -7.66
C THR A 180 -7.41 -23.25 -6.82
N THR A 181 -6.65 -24.16 -7.44
CA THR A 181 -5.50 -24.82 -6.81
C THR A 181 -4.21 -24.17 -7.28
N ALA A 182 -3.34 -23.83 -6.36
CA ALA A 182 -2.04 -23.27 -6.67
C ALA A 182 -0.97 -24.38 -6.63
N PRO A 183 -0.12 -24.52 -7.68
CA PRO A 183 0.89 -25.57 -7.76
C PRO A 183 1.88 -25.58 -6.57
N TYR A 184 2.07 -24.45 -5.91
CA TYR A 184 2.95 -24.31 -4.74
C TYR A 184 2.31 -24.80 -3.42
N GLU A 185 1.00 -24.99 -3.35
CA GLU A 185 0.33 -25.40 -2.10
C GLU A 185 0.89 -26.68 -1.49
N PRO A 186 1.18 -27.75 -2.26
CA PRO A 186 1.78 -28.95 -1.70
C PRO A 186 3.14 -28.72 -1.06
N LEU A 187 3.98 -27.85 -1.68
CA LEU A 187 5.30 -27.50 -1.15
C LEU A 187 5.19 -26.71 0.15
N PHE A 188 4.32 -25.71 0.18
CA PHE A 188 4.10 -24.87 1.36
C PHE A 188 3.44 -25.68 2.51
N LYS A 189 2.53 -26.57 2.18
CA LYS A 189 1.93 -27.52 3.14
C LYS A 189 3.00 -28.38 3.81
N LYS A 190 3.91 -28.98 3.01
CA LYS A 190 5.02 -29.78 3.54
C LYS A 190 5.92 -28.98 4.48
N LEU A 191 6.20 -27.73 4.17
CA LEU A 191 6.98 -26.86 5.06
C LEU A 191 6.26 -26.63 6.39
N CYS A 192 4.93 -26.36 6.38
CA CYS A 192 4.15 -26.21 7.60
C CYS A 192 4.14 -27.49 8.44
N GLU A 193 3.89 -28.64 7.82
CA GLU A 193 3.82 -29.94 8.50
C GLU A 193 5.15 -30.38 9.09
N SER A 194 6.27 -30.03 8.45
CA SER A 194 7.62 -30.37 8.93
C SER A 194 8.23 -29.32 9.85
N TRP A 195 7.55 -28.21 10.10
CA TRP A 195 8.13 -27.01 10.75
C TRP A 195 8.78 -27.31 12.10
N GLU A 196 8.13 -28.10 12.95
CA GLU A 196 8.65 -28.43 14.29
C GLU A 196 9.91 -29.30 14.24
N ASN A 197 10.09 -30.07 13.17
CA ASN A 197 11.23 -30.97 12.99
C ASN A 197 12.42 -30.31 12.25
N ILE A 198 12.27 -29.09 11.76
CA ILE A 198 13.34 -28.35 11.09
C ILE A 198 14.23 -27.67 12.13
N ASP A 199 15.54 -27.84 12.00
CA ASP A 199 16.51 -27.06 12.76
C ASP A 199 16.52 -25.60 12.25
N LYS A 200 15.98 -24.70 13.04
CA LYS A 200 15.80 -23.28 12.69
C LYS A 200 17.06 -22.43 12.93
N ASP A 201 18.01 -22.97 13.68
CA ASP A 201 19.27 -22.30 13.98
C ASP A 201 20.37 -22.63 12.94
N ASN A 202 20.21 -23.75 12.20
CA ASN A 202 21.09 -24.19 11.13
C ASN A 202 20.56 -23.78 9.75
N TYR A 203 20.63 -22.49 9.44
CA TYR A 203 20.23 -21.98 8.15
C TYR A 203 21.44 -21.63 7.25
N THR A 204 21.22 -21.61 5.94
CA THR A 204 22.25 -21.28 4.94
C THR A 204 21.97 -19.93 4.31
N SER A 205 23.01 -19.12 4.14
CA SER A 205 22.97 -17.93 3.31
C SER A 205 23.32 -18.24 1.85
N PHE A 206 23.10 -17.29 0.99
CA PHE A 206 23.45 -17.38 -0.43
C PHE A 206 24.98 -17.31 -0.60
N GLU A 207 25.55 -18.29 -1.34
CA GLU A 207 26.99 -18.32 -1.57
C GLU A 207 27.37 -17.37 -2.72
N THR A 208 28.32 -16.46 -2.44
CA THR A 208 28.73 -15.41 -3.38
C THR A 208 29.95 -15.76 -4.22
N LYS A 209 30.53 -16.96 -4.05
CA LYS A 209 31.90 -17.32 -4.58
C LYS A 209 32.06 -17.35 -6.10
N SER A 210 30.96 -17.40 -6.88
CA SER A 210 31.00 -17.49 -8.35
C SER A 210 30.07 -16.53 -9.08
N LEU A 211 29.76 -15.42 -8.46
CA LEU A 211 28.74 -14.51 -8.99
C LEU A 211 29.29 -13.49 -9.99
N PRO A 212 28.50 -13.06 -10.98
CA PRO A 212 28.83 -11.90 -11.79
C PRO A 212 29.15 -10.68 -10.92
N ARG A 213 30.20 -9.91 -11.27
CA ARG A 213 30.62 -8.72 -10.51
C ARG A 213 29.47 -7.74 -10.25
N ILE A 214 28.57 -7.58 -11.22
CA ILE A 214 27.42 -6.70 -11.13
C ILE A 214 26.42 -7.16 -10.05
N LEU A 215 26.20 -8.46 -9.89
CA LEU A 215 25.36 -8.99 -8.81
C LEU A 215 26.00 -8.73 -7.44
N GLY A 216 27.33 -8.82 -7.35
CA GLY A 216 28.05 -8.47 -6.13
C GLY A 216 27.77 -7.03 -5.68
N SER A 217 27.78 -6.06 -6.60
CA SER A 217 27.46 -4.66 -6.28
C SER A 217 26.00 -4.49 -5.84
N HIS A 218 25.06 -5.14 -6.51
CA HIS A 218 23.65 -5.09 -6.13
C HIS A 218 23.37 -5.74 -4.75
N ILE A 219 24.10 -6.82 -4.41
CA ILE A 219 24.03 -7.44 -3.09
C ILE A 219 24.55 -6.48 -2.00
N ILE A 220 25.65 -5.79 -2.26
CA ILE A 220 26.21 -4.80 -1.32
C ILE A 220 25.19 -3.66 -1.09
N GLU A 221 24.62 -3.13 -2.17
CA GLU A 221 23.59 -2.08 -2.07
C GLU A 221 22.38 -2.56 -1.28
N ALA A 222 21.89 -3.79 -1.55
CA ALA A 222 20.76 -4.36 -0.81
C ALA A 222 21.08 -4.56 0.68
N LYS A 223 22.30 -5.02 1.03
CA LYS A 223 22.72 -5.14 2.43
C LYS A 223 22.72 -3.80 3.14
N VAL A 224 23.31 -2.77 2.55
CA VAL A 224 23.33 -1.42 3.13
C VAL A 224 21.91 -0.91 3.35
N PHE A 225 21.05 -1.00 2.33
CA PHE A 225 19.66 -0.57 2.43
C PHE A 225 18.91 -1.30 3.54
N LEU A 226 18.93 -2.64 3.53
CA LEU A 226 18.19 -3.46 4.51
C LEU A 226 18.66 -3.24 5.93
N THR A 227 19.98 -3.11 6.14
CA THR A 227 20.54 -2.80 7.48
C THR A 227 20.05 -1.43 7.95
N THR A 228 20.15 -0.41 7.11
CA THR A 228 19.68 0.95 7.43
C THR A 228 18.18 0.97 7.72
N TRP A 229 17.38 0.26 6.92
CA TRP A 229 15.93 0.18 7.11
C TRP A 229 15.55 -0.51 8.42
N LEU A 230 16.21 -1.62 8.77
CA LEU A 230 15.99 -2.33 10.02
C LEU A 230 16.38 -1.51 11.27
N CYS A 231 17.38 -0.63 11.14
CA CYS A 231 17.81 0.25 12.25
C CYS A 231 16.82 1.38 12.55
N LYS A 232 15.93 1.76 11.62
CA LYS A 232 14.96 2.85 11.82
C LYS A 232 13.83 2.51 12.79
N ASP A 233 13.63 1.23 13.13
CA ASP A 233 12.63 0.71 14.09
C ASP A 233 11.18 1.19 13.85
N GLU A 234 10.87 1.59 12.62
CA GLU A 234 9.60 2.22 12.22
C GLU A 234 8.73 1.33 11.31
N SER A 235 8.92 0.01 11.34
CA SER A 235 8.14 -0.86 10.46
C SER A 235 6.65 -0.85 10.83
N PRO A 236 5.76 -0.54 9.90
CA PRO A 236 4.32 -0.51 10.16
C PRO A 236 3.74 -1.92 10.35
N ARG A 237 4.47 -2.97 9.93
CA ARG A 237 3.97 -4.36 9.91
C ARG A 237 5.07 -5.37 10.26
N ASN A 238 4.70 -6.37 11.06
CA ASN A 238 5.63 -7.43 11.47
C ASN A 238 6.11 -8.33 10.31
N ASP A 239 5.31 -8.54 9.27
CA ASP A 239 5.66 -9.35 8.10
C ASP A 239 6.68 -8.63 7.20
N TYR A 240 6.62 -7.30 7.08
CA TYR A 240 7.65 -6.52 6.38
C TYR A 240 8.98 -6.60 7.12
N PHE A 241 8.91 -6.53 8.44
CA PHE A 241 10.08 -6.66 9.29
C PHE A 241 10.73 -8.04 9.16
N GLU A 242 9.91 -9.10 9.19
CA GLU A 242 10.37 -10.47 8.96
C GLU A 242 10.99 -10.63 7.57
N MET A 243 10.35 -10.10 6.52
CA MET A 243 10.90 -10.13 5.17
C MET A 243 12.27 -9.46 5.10
N ALA A 244 12.43 -8.26 5.68
CA ALA A 244 13.70 -7.53 5.66
C ALA A 244 14.82 -8.30 6.39
N GLN A 245 14.51 -8.90 7.55
CA GLN A 245 15.45 -9.74 8.31
C GLN A 245 15.88 -10.98 7.51
N LEU A 246 14.93 -11.70 6.93
CA LEU A 246 15.20 -12.89 6.13
C LEU A 246 16.00 -12.54 4.88
N CYS A 247 15.63 -11.46 4.16
CA CYS A 247 16.37 -11.01 2.97
C CYS A 247 17.82 -10.65 3.31
N LEU A 248 18.03 -9.85 4.37
CA LEU A 248 19.39 -9.44 4.79
C LEU A 248 20.23 -10.65 5.16
N THR A 249 19.70 -11.56 5.97
CA THR A 249 20.41 -12.78 6.39
C THR A 249 20.68 -13.70 5.21
N TYR A 250 19.71 -13.87 4.30
CA TYR A 250 19.86 -14.72 3.12
C TYR A 250 21.03 -14.29 2.23
N ILE A 251 21.19 -12.98 1.99
CA ILE A 251 22.31 -12.46 1.19
C ILE A 251 23.63 -12.30 1.99
N GLY A 252 23.72 -12.85 3.22
CA GLY A 252 24.91 -12.86 4.06
C GLY A 252 25.21 -11.49 4.70
N GLY A 253 24.19 -10.71 5.04
CA GLY A 253 24.31 -9.51 5.86
C GLY A 253 24.12 -9.83 7.34
N ASN A 254 24.63 -8.95 8.21
CA ASN A 254 24.49 -9.05 9.67
C ASN A 254 23.27 -8.29 10.14
N LEU A 255 22.43 -8.93 10.96
CA LEU A 255 21.32 -8.25 11.62
C LEU A 255 21.82 -7.26 12.67
N PRO A 256 21.11 -6.14 12.90
CA PRO A 256 21.35 -5.28 14.05
C PRO A 256 21.35 -6.08 15.38
N GLU A 257 22.17 -5.70 16.36
CA GLU A 257 22.35 -6.44 17.62
C GLU A 257 21.03 -6.78 18.33
N LYS A 258 20.09 -5.83 18.37
CA LYS A 258 18.76 -6.01 18.97
C LYS A 258 17.94 -7.15 18.35
N MET A 259 18.30 -7.59 17.13
CA MET A 259 17.57 -8.57 16.32
C MET A 259 18.36 -9.86 16.09
N SER A 260 19.59 -9.93 16.59
CA SER A 260 20.47 -11.09 16.50
C SER A 260 20.31 -11.97 17.76
N PRO A 261 20.29 -13.33 17.63
CA PRO A 261 20.21 -14.09 16.40
C PRO A 261 18.83 -14.04 15.71
N LEU A 262 18.81 -14.37 14.40
CA LEU A 262 17.57 -14.45 13.62
C LEU A 262 16.59 -15.44 14.26
N LYS A 263 15.38 -14.99 14.55
CA LYS A 263 14.30 -15.86 15.05
C LYS A 263 13.36 -16.20 13.89
N MET A 264 13.43 -17.43 13.42
CA MET A 264 12.53 -17.95 12.40
C MET A 264 11.12 -18.11 12.94
N ARG A 265 10.16 -17.37 12.43
CA ARG A 265 8.75 -17.50 12.79
C ARG A 265 8.10 -18.63 12.00
N ALA A 266 7.12 -19.32 12.61
CA ALA A 266 6.35 -20.31 11.89
C ALA A 266 5.67 -19.70 10.65
N PRO A 267 5.62 -20.41 9.50
CA PRO A 267 4.93 -19.94 8.33
C PRO A 267 3.42 -19.86 8.59
N GLY A 268 2.76 -18.86 7.95
CA GLY A 268 1.30 -18.71 8.06
C GLY A 268 0.52 -19.76 7.27
N ALA A 269 -0.80 -19.62 7.20
CA ALA A 269 -1.67 -20.57 6.49
C ALA A 269 -1.34 -20.60 4.98
N TYR A 270 -0.89 -21.74 4.47
CA TYR A 270 -0.43 -21.89 3.08
C TYR A 270 -1.55 -21.71 2.04
N HIS A 271 -2.77 -22.12 2.35
CA HIS A 271 -3.94 -22.02 1.45
C HIS A 271 -4.50 -20.58 1.33
N HIS A 272 -3.98 -19.65 2.13
CA HIS A 272 -4.28 -18.22 2.05
C HIS A 272 -3.02 -17.39 1.79
N ALA A 273 -1.96 -18.03 1.28
CA ALA A 273 -0.70 -17.35 1.01
C ALA A 273 -0.88 -16.29 -0.07
N ARG A 274 -1.01 -15.02 0.34
CA ARG A 274 -0.91 -13.85 -0.51
C ARG A 274 0.57 -13.62 -0.89
N TRP A 275 0.83 -12.63 -1.70
CA TRP A 275 2.16 -12.29 -2.19
C TRP A 275 3.24 -12.22 -1.09
N MET A 276 3.02 -11.51 0.04
CA MET A 276 3.98 -11.44 1.15
C MET A 276 4.23 -12.81 1.79
N SER A 277 3.18 -13.58 2.01
CA SER A 277 3.33 -14.94 2.53
C SER A 277 4.16 -15.82 1.59
N LYS A 278 4.00 -15.72 0.26
CA LYS A 278 4.81 -16.43 -0.72
C LYS A 278 6.29 -16.08 -0.58
N ILE A 279 6.62 -14.79 -0.43
CA ILE A 279 8.00 -14.33 -0.22
C ILE A 279 8.59 -14.98 1.03
N LEU A 280 7.87 -14.94 2.16
CA LEU A 280 8.32 -15.52 3.43
C LEU A 280 8.51 -17.04 3.33
N TYR A 281 7.60 -17.77 2.64
CA TYR A 281 7.76 -19.19 2.39
C TYR A 281 9.00 -19.50 1.55
N VAL A 282 9.21 -18.75 0.46
CA VAL A 282 10.36 -18.94 -0.44
C VAL A 282 11.67 -18.66 0.28
N LEU A 283 11.77 -17.58 1.06
CA LEU A 283 12.96 -17.27 1.84
C LEU A 283 13.27 -18.37 2.88
N LYS A 284 12.27 -18.84 3.60
CA LYS A 284 12.44 -19.92 4.58
C LYS A 284 12.87 -21.24 3.90
N LEU A 285 12.28 -21.60 2.77
CA LEU A 285 12.69 -22.76 1.98
C LEU A 285 14.13 -22.61 1.45
N ALA A 286 14.53 -21.42 1.01
CA ALA A 286 15.87 -21.17 0.51
C ALA A 286 16.95 -21.24 1.60
N MET A 287 16.61 -20.93 2.84
CA MET A 287 17.54 -20.84 3.97
C MET A 287 17.59 -22.13 4.80
N LEU A 288 16.45 -22.77 5.02
CA LEU A 288 16.31 -23.96 5.87
C LEU A 288 16.62 -25.23 5.08
N LYS A 289 16.90 -26.32 5.79
CA LYS A 289 17.16 -27.67 5.24
C LYS A 289 16.04 -28.62 5.66
N PRO A 290 14.84 -28.56 5.05
CA PRO A 290 13.77 -29.50 5.35
C PRO A 290 14.14 -30.90 4.88
N THR A 291 13.56 -31.92 5.48
CA THR A 291 13.81 -33.34 5.18
C THR A 291 13.20 -33.81 3.86
N PHE A 292 12.28 -33.04 3.27
CA PHE A 292 11.66 -33.36 1.99
C PHE A 292 12.42 -32.74 0.81
N THR A 293 12.33 -33.37 -0.36
CA THR A 293 12.98 -32.90 -1.59
C THR A 293 12.13 -31.85 -2.31
N TYR A 294 12.80 -30.85 -2.89
CA TYR A 294 12.23 -29.82 -3.75
C TYR A 294 13.31 -29.20 -4.66
N GLU A 295 12.92 -28.39 -5.63
CA GLU A 295 13.85 -27.76 -6.56
C GLU A 295 14.59 -26.58 -5.89
N THR A 296 15.58 -26.91 -5.07
CA THR A 296 16.28 -25.97 -4.18
C THR A 296 16.88 -24.79 -4.93
N GLU A 297 17.57 -25.03 -6.07
CA GLU A 297 18.24 -23.96 -6.83
C GLU A 297 17.24 -22.97 -7.45
N LYS A 298 16.09 -23.44 -7.91
CA LYS A 298 15.03 -22.57 -8.40
C LYS A 298 14.46 -21.69 -7.28
N ILE A 299 14.19 -22.27 -6.11
CA ILE A 299 13.72 -21.53 -4.92
C ILE A 299 14.77 -20.52 -4.47
N ARG A 300 16.07 -20.88 -4.49
CA ARG A 300 17.18 -19.97 -4.14
C ARG A 300 17.31 -18.80 -5.13
N SER A 301 17.10 -19.04 -6.42
CA SER A 301 17.07 -17.97 -7.44
C SER A 301 15.93 -16.97 -7.19
N LEU A 302 14.74 -17.46 -6.82
CA LEU A 302 13.61 -16.60 -6.49
C LEU A 302 13.82 -15.83 -5.18
N ALA A 303 14.41 -16.47 -4.16
CA ALA A 303 14.79 -15.81 -2.91
C ALA A 303 15.82 -14.70 -3.12
N LEU A 304 16.79 -14.92 -4.03
CA LEU A 304 17.77 -13.92 -4.42
C LEU A 304 17.12 -12.71 -5.09
N PHE A 305 16.17 -12.94 -6.01
CA PHE A 305 15.39 -11.87 -6.64
C PHE A 305 14.65 -11.04 -5.57
N TYR A 306 13.97 -11.67 -4.63
CA TYR A 306 13.28 -10.95 -3.55
C TYR A 306 14.24 -10.14 -2.69
N SER A 307 15.39 -10.71 -2.35
CA SER A 307 16.33 -10.05 -1.43
C SER A 307 17.09 -8.88 -2.06
N VAL A 308 17.44 -8.96 -3.34
CA VAL A 308 18.34 -8.00 -3.99
C VAL A 308 17.58 -6.95 -4.82
N TYR A 309 16.48 -7.34 -5.47
CA TYR A 309 15.79 -6.46 -6.42
C TYR A 309 14.44 -5.98 -5.89
N TYR A 310 13.68 -6.89 -5.27
CA TYR A 310 12.30 -6.61 -4.88
C TYR A 310 12.17 -5.90 -3.53
N SER A 311 12.95 -6.31 -2.52
CA SER A 311 12.78 -5.85 -1.13
C SER A 311 12.86 -4.34 -0.98
N LYS A 312 13.84 -3.68 -1.65
CA LYS A 312 13.98 -2.22 -1.61
C LYS A 312 12.77 -1.54 -2.22
N ALA A 313 12.35 -1.96 -3.42
CA ALA A 313 11.20 -1.40 -4.11
C ALA A 313 9.93 -1.49 -3.26
N TRP A 314 9.69 -2.65 -2.64
CA TRP A 314 8.56 -2.83 -1.74
C TRP A 314 8.63 -1.97 -0.48
N LEU A 315 9.77 -1.98 0.21
CA LEU A 315 9.92 -1.27 1.49
C LEU A 315 9.94 0.26 1.36
N THR A 316 10.17 0.78 0.16
CA THR A 316 10.10 2.22 -0.14
C THR A 316 8.83 2.65 -0.87
N SER A 317 7.95 1.72 -1.23
CA SER A 317 6.77 1.96 -2.07
C SER A 317 5.75 2.94 -1.48
N SER A 318 5.75 3.17 -0.17
CA SER A 318 4.86 4.16 0.47
C SER A 318 5.36 5.61 0.37
N PHE A 319 6.60 5.83 -0.10
CA PHE A 319 7.19 7.17 -0.18
C PHE A 319 7.01 7.75 -1.59
N ALA A 320 6.11 8.72 -1.73
CA ALA A 320 5.74 9.29 -3.02
C ALA A 320 6.95 9.84 -3.81
N ALA A 321 7.85 10.57 -3.15
CA ALA A 321 9.05 11.13 -3.77
C ALA A 321 10.04 10.07 -4.28
N GLU A 322 10.03 8.88 -3.70
CA GLU A 322 10.89 7.75 -4.11
C GLU A 322 10.32 6.99 -5.32
N ALA A 323 9.02 7.04 -5.55
CA ALA A 323 8.34 6.18 -6.53
C ALA A 323 8.94 6.28 -7.95
N PRO A 324 9.17 7.46 -8.56
CA PRO A 324 9.77 7.54 -9.90
C PRO A 324 11.19 6.98 -9.94
N VAL A 325 11.98 7.24 -8.89
CA VAL A 325 13.38 6.79 -8.78
C VAL A 325 13.44 5.26 -8.68
N GLN A 326 12.58 4.66 -7.86
CA GLN A 326 12.53 3.22 -7.66
C GLN A 326 12.03 2.47 -8.90
N ASP A 327 10.98 2.96 -9.56
CA ASP A 327 10.45 2.35 -10.78
C ASP A 327 11.53 2.33 -11.88
N LEU A 328 12.21 3.46 -12.12
CA LEU A 328 13.27 3.53 -13.12
C LEU A 328 14.48 2.66 -12.75
N THR A 329 14.90 2.68 -11.47
CA THR A 329 16.04 1.91 -10.98
C THR A 329 15.78 0.41 -11.07
N LEU A 330 14.62 -0.05 -10.60
CA LEU A 330 14.22 -1.45 -10.68
C LEU A 330 14.16 -1.91 -12.12
N PHE A 331 13.52 -1.13 -13.01
CA PHE A 331 13.42 -1.47 -14.42
C PHE A 331 14.81 -1.64 -15.06
N LYS A 332 15.71 -0.69 -14.86
CA LYS A 332 17.07 -0.73 -15.39
C LYS A 332 17.87 -1.94 -14.88
N LYS A 333 17.75 -2.25 -13.59
CA LYS A 333 18.40 -3.42 -12.99
C LYS A 333 17.89 -4.72 -13.61
N LEU A 334 16.59 -4.86 -13.79
CA LEU A 334 15.98 -6.03 -14.43
C LEU A 334 16.37 -6.12 -15.91
N GLU A 335 16.36 -5.02 -16.62
CA GLU A 335 16.77 -4.95 -18.02
C GLU A 335 18.24 -5.33 -18.21
N ASN A 336 19.11 -4.91 -17.30
CA ASN A 336 20.52 -5.30 -17.30
C ASN A 336 20.67 -6.82 -17.16
N VAL A 337 19.93 -7.46 -16.25
CA VAL A 337 19.92 -8.93 -16.12
C VAL A 337 19.50 -9.59 -17.42
N CYS A 338 18.45 -9.10 -18.06
CA CYS A 338 17.92 -9.65 -19.32
C CYS A 338 18.92 -9.51 -20.49
N ASN A 339 19.65 -8.38 -20.55
CA ASN A 339 20.57 -8.08 -21.65
C ASN A 339 21.93 -8.75 -21.52
N THR A 340 22.35 -9.17 -20.32
CA THR A 340 23.64 -9.82 -20.06
C THR A 340 23.53 -11.36 -20.07
N LYS A 341 23.04 -11.91 -21.19
CA LYS A 341 22.86 -13.36 -21.35
C LYS A 341 24.15 -14.14 -21.07
N GLY A 342 24.02 -15.29 -20.41
CA GLY A 342 25.14 -16.19 -20.06
C GLY A 342 25.86 -15.85 -18.75
N ASN A 343 25.62 -14.68 -18.16
CA ASN A 343 26.20 -14.27 -16.88
C ASN A 343 25.34 -14.64 -15.66
N TRP A 344 24.12 -15.13 -15.89
CA TRP A 344 23.12 -15.41 -14.86
C TRP A 344 22.58 -16.83 -14.97
N PRO A 345 22.19 -17.48 -13.88
CA PRO A 345 21.39 -18.70 -13.96
C PRO A 345 20.14 -18.49 -14.80
N VAL A 346 19.76 -19.48 -15.61
CA VAL A 346 18.62 -19.39 -16.53
C VAL A 346 17.32 -19.05 -15.79
N GLU A 347 17.10 -19.67 -14.64
CA GLU A 347 15.94 -19.42 -13.80
C GLU A 347 15.88 -17.97 -13.35
N PHE A 348 17.02 -17.38 -12.97
CA PHE A 348 17.09 -15.99 -12.54
C PHE A 348 16.81 -15.01 -13.69
N GLN A 349 17.29 -15.31 -14.91
CA GLN A 349 16.96 -14.51 -16.09
C GLN A 349 15.47 -14.57 -16.41
N ASN A 350 14.84 -15.74 -16.35
CA ASN A 350 13.42 -15.91 -16.58
C ASN A 350 12.58 -15.13 -15.53
N ILE A 351 12.98 -15.14 -14.26
CA ILE A 351 12.36 -14.36 -13.19
C ILE A 351 12.47 -12.86 -13.50
N ALA A 352 13.65 -12.38 -13.87
CA ALA A 352 13.89 -10.97 -14.18
C ALA A 352 13.10 -10.51 -15.41
N GLU A 353 13.02 -11.34 -16.46
CA GLU A 353 12.23 -11.06 -17.67
C GLU A 353 10.74 -10.95 -17.36
N ALA A 354 10.19 -11.89 -16.58
CA ALA A 354 8.79 -11.84 -16.17
C ALA A 354 8.48 -10.61 -15.30
N ALA A 355 9.36 -10.29 -14.36
CA ALA A 355 9.24 -9.12 -13.50
C ALA A 355 9.33 -7.81 -14.32
N LYS A 356 10.31 -7.69 -15.23
CA LYS A 356 10.49 -6.55 -16.14
C LYS A 356 9.25 -6.35 -17.03
N THR A 357 8.79 -7.43 -17.65
CA THR A 357 7.60 -7.40 -18.51
C THR A 357 6.38 -6.94 -17.74
N LYS A 358 6.18 -7.43 -16.51
CA LYS A 358 5.07 -6.97 -15.69
C LYS A 358 5.22 -5.49 -15.30
N LEU A 359 6.41 -5.05 -14.89
CA LEU A 359 6.68 -3.66 -14.51
C LEU A 359 6.48 -2.70 -15.68
N SER A 360 6.80 -3.09 -16.93
CA SER A 360 6.62 -2.23 -18.11
C SER A 360 5.17 -1.78 -18.35
N TYR A 361 4.20 -2.56 -17.88
CA TYR A 361 2.79 -2.18 -17.92
C TYR A 361 2.36 -1.27 -16.76
N HIS A 362 3.26 -0.99 -15.81
CA HIS A 362 2.94 -0.29 -14.56
C HIS A 362 3.91 0.86 -14.26
N THR A 363 4.41 1.55 -15.29
CA THR A 363 5.34 2.69 -15.17
C THR A 363 4.61 4.03 -14.92
N TRP A 364 3.58 4.02 -14.08
CA TRP A 364 2.73 5.19 -13.80
C TRP A 364 3.52 6.39 -13.29
N TYR A 365 4.50 6.15 -12.40
CA TYR A 365 5.31 7.19 -11.77
C TYR A 365 6.42 7.74 -12.68
N LEU A 366 6.57 7.19 -13.88
CA LEU A 366 7.39 7.75 -14.96
C LEU A 366 6.58 8.57 -15.97
N SER A 367 5.28 8.80 -15.73
CA SER A 367 4.49 9.77 -16.50
C SER A 367 5.02 11.19 -16.32
N GLU A 368 4.80 12.08 -17.29
CA GLU A 368 5.25 13.49 -17.20
C GLU A 368 4.75 14.18 -15.92
N ARG A 369 3.53 13.86 -15.46
CA ARG A 369 2.99 14.43 -14.21
C ARG A 369 3.73 13.90 -13.00
N LEU A 370 3.81 12.57 -12.84
CA LEU A 370 4.25 11.98 -11.58
C LEU A 370 5.77 11.90 -11.44
N VAL A 371 6.54 11.97 -12.51
CA VAL A 371 8.01 12.01 -12.41
C VAL A 371 8.50 13.23 -11.62
N ALA A 372 7.72 14.32 -11.57
CA ALA A 372 8.00 15.51 -10.78
C ALA A 372 8.07 15.25 -9.27
N LEU A 373 7.46 14.18 -8.76
CA LEU A 373 7.60 13.74 -7.37
C LEU A 373 9.09 13.60 -6.95
N ALA A 374 9.95 13.17 -7.88
CA ALA A 374 11.37 13.00 -7.63
C ALA A 374 12.11 14.30 -7.31
N LEU A 375 11.58 15.46 -7.70
CA LEU A 375 12.16 16.77 -7.34
C LEU A 375 12.13 17.03 -5.82
N PHE A 376 11.20 16.40 -5.11
CA PHE A 376 11.01 16.51 -3.67
C PHE A 376 11.64 15.35 -2.88
N ASN A 377 12.46 14.52 -3.53
CA ASN A 377 13.19 13.44 -2.88
C ASN A 377 14.51 13.96 -2.28
N ASP A 378 14.62 13.95 -0.96
CA ASP A 378 15.81 14.44 -0.25
C ASP A 378 17.07 13.60 -0.53
N ASN A 379 16.90 12.34 -0.98
CA ASN A 379 18.00 11.42 -1.28
C ASN A 379 18.45 11.48 -2.76
N LEU A 380 17.79 12.27 -3.60
CA LEU A 380 18.16 12.40 -5.02
C LEU A 380 19.20 13.50 -5.22
N ASP A 381 20.26 13.18 -5.96
CA ASP A 381 21.35 14.10 -6.26
C ASP A 381 20.83 15.43 -6.86
N GLU A 382 21.39 16.55 -6.42
CA GLU A 382 21.01 17.88 -6.91
C GLU A 382 21.24 18.02 -8.42
N ASP A 383 22.29 17.43 -8.96
CA ASP A 383 22.58 17.44 -10.41
C ASP A 383 21.46 16.78 -11.24
N ILE A 384 20.83 15.72 -10.70
CA ILE A 384 19.70 15.06 -11.37
C ILE A 384 18.47 15.97 -11.33
N LYS A 385 18.16 16.56 -10.17
CA LYS A 385 17.07 17.53 -10.02
C LYS A 385 17.29 18.74 -10.93
N GLU A 386 18.52 19.25 -11.01
CA GLU A 386 18.85 20.39 -11.86
C GLU A 386 18.64 20.07 -13.36
N LYS A 387 19.04 18.89 -13.81
CA LYS A 387 18.74 18.44 -15.18
C LYS A 387 17.25 18.37 -15.44
N MET A 388 16.47 17.79 -14.52
CA MET A 388 15.01 17.77 -14.63
C MET A 388 14.43 19.18 -14.72
N ARG A 389 14.82 20.08 -13.82
CA ARG A 389 14.40 21.48 -13.79
C ARG A 389 14.65 22.20 -15.12
N LEU A 390 15.86 22.06 -15.65
CA LEU A 390 16.24 22.70 -16.92
C LEU A 390 15.42 22.20 -18.11
N VAL A 391 15.06 20.91 -18.12
CA VAL A 391 14.17 20.35 -19.15
C VAL A 391 12.74 20.84 -18.97
N ILE A 392 12.21 20.87 -17.74
CA ILE A 392 10.86 21.38 -17.44
C ILE A 392 10.73 22.81 -17.93
N LEU A 393 11.71 23.70 -17.64
CA LEU A 393 11.68 25.09 -18.06
C LEU A 393 11.60 25.28 -19.59
N LYS A 394 12.20 24.38 -20.39
CA LYS A 394 12.09 24.41 -21.87
C LYS A 394 10.65 24.18 -22.35
N HIS A 395 9.80 23.65 -21.48
CA HIS A 395 8.39 23.38 -21.76
C HIS A 395 7.42 24.39 -21.16
N LYS A 396 7.89 25.43 -20.45
CA LYS A 396 7.07 26.41 -19.70
C LYS A 396 5.91 27.01 -20.50
N ASN A 397 6.07 27.19 -21.81
CA ASN A 397 5.05 27.81 -22.68
C ASN A 397 4.39 26.80 -23.63
N LYS A 398 4.63 25.51 -23.44
CA LYS A 398 4.03 24.46 -24.27
C LYS A 398 2.79 23.90 -23.57
N LYS A 399 1.76 23.60 -24.36
CA LYS A 399 0.59 22.90 -23.86
C LYS A 399 0.88 21.40 -23.82
N PRO A 400 0.34 20.65 -22.84
CA PRO A 400 0.34 19.20 -22.87
C PRO A 400 -0.29 18.68 -24.17
N ASN A 401 0.24 17.58 -24.70
CA ASN A 401 -0.32 16.94 -25.90
C ASN A 401 -1.63 16.20 -25.60
N HIS A 402 -1.83 15.83 -24.32
CA HIS A 402 -2.99 15.10 -23.85
C HIS A 402 -3.59 15.81 -22.63
N THR A 403 -4.90 15.70 -22.45
CA THR A 403 -5.61 16.17 -21.27
C THR A 403 -5.48 15.17 -20.10
N GLU A 404 -5.27 13.90 -20.42
CA GLU A 404 -5.19 12.79 -19.50
C GLU A 404 -3.73 12.45 -19.16
N GLN A 405 -3.50 11.88 -17.98
CA GLN A 405 -2.19 11.39 -17.59
C GLN A 405 -1.78 10.19 -18.44
N GLN A 406 -0.68 10.30 -19.19
CA GLN A 406 -0.18 9.25 -20.06
C GLN A 406 1.01 8.53 -19.41
N ARG A 407 1.00 7.19 -19.45
CA ARG A 407 2.17 6.37 -19.10
C ARG A 407 3.17 6.40 -20.26
N PRO A 408 4.48 6.41 -19.98
CA PRO A 408 5.47 6.35 -21.04
C PRO A 408 5.42 4.99 -21.74
N GLU A 409 5.32 5.01 -23.05
CA GLU A 409 5.48 3.83 -23.89
C GLU A 409 6.95 3.68 -24.26
N CYS A 410 7.65 2.80 -23.55
CA CYS A 410 9.06 2.54 -23.84
C CYS A 410 9.40 1.05 -23.67
N SER A 411 10.06 0.48 -24.67
CA SER A 411 10.53 -0.91 -24.63
C SER A 411 11.82 -1.09 -23.85
N SER A 412 12.59 -0.01 -23.63
CA SER A 412 13.87 -0.01 -22.91
C SER A 412 14.11 1.31 -22.19
N TYR A 413 14.57 1.21 -20.96
CA TYR A 413 14.92 2.36 -20.12
C TYR A 413 16.41 2.43 -19.77
N SER A 414 17.26 1.55 -20.32
CA SER A 414 18.68 1.47 -19.98
C SER A 414 19.42 2.81 -20.07
N ASN A 415 19.14 3.58 -21.12
CA ASN A 415 19.77 4.89 -21.38
C ASN A 415 18.90 6.08 -20.91
N LYS A 416 17.75 5.85 -20.29
CA LYS A 416 16.85 6.91 -19.84
C LYS A 416 17.25 7.46 -18.48
N GLN A 417 17.08 8.76 -18.26
CA GLN A 417 17.21 9.45 -16.98
C GLN A 417 15.84 10.01 -16.58
N LEU A 418 15.65 10.43 -15.32
CA LEU A 418 14.39 11.04 -14.89
C LEU A 418 14.05 12.29 -15.72
N SER A 419 15.06 13.03 -16.16
CA SER A 419 14.90 14.18 -17.05
C SER A 419 14.32 13.85 -18.44
N ASP A 420 14.33 12.56 -18.87
CA ASP A 420 13.75 12.15 -20.14
C ASP A 420 12.22 11.93 -20.06
N PHE A 421 11.68 11.95 -18.86
CA PHE A 421 10.25 11.72 -18.59
C PHE A 421 9.50 13.01 -18.24
N VAL A 422 10.21 14.15 -18.05
CA VAL A 422 9.56 15.44 -17.84
C VAL A 422 9.15 16.08 -19.16
N GLY A 423 8.04 16.79 -19.15
CA GLY A 423 7.51 17.44 -20.35
C GLY A 423 6.50 18.55 -20.02
N PRO A 424 5.69 18.99 -21.01
CA PRO A 424 4.71 20.05 -20.79
C PRO A 424 3.69 19.73 -19.70
N ASP A 425 3.29 18.46 -19.56
CA ASP A 425 2.28 18.04 -18.57
C ASP A 425 2.83 17.98 -17.13
N THR A 426 4.15 18.12 -16.95
CA THR A 426 4.77 18.24 -15.62
C THR A 426 4.24 19.47 -14.86
N PHE A 427 3.87 20.56 -15.55
CA PHE A 427 3.27 21.73 -14.90
C PHE A 427 1.90 21.46 -14.28
N THR A 428 1.16 20.47 -14.80
CA THR A 428 -0.12 20.03 -14.23
C THR A 428 0.06 19.47 -12.82
N PHE A 429 1.16 18.75 -12.55
CA PHE A 429 1.49 18.29 -11.20
C PHE A 429 1.58 19.44 -10.19
N PHE A 430 2.36 20.50 -10.52
CA PHE A 430 2.51 21.67 -9.66
C PHE A 430 1.17 22.38 -9.44
N LYS A 431 0.36 22.51 -10.48
CA LYS A 431 -0.96 23.14 -10.42
C LYS A 431 -1.93 22.37 -9.51
N LEU A 432 -2.03 21.06 -9.69
CA LEU A 432 -2.98 20.22 -8.95
C LEU A 432 -2.65 20.12 -7.46
N LEU A 433 -1.37 20.15 -7.11
CA LEU A 433 -0.94 20.14 -5.71
C LEU A 433 -0.70 21.54 -5.14
N HIS A 434 -1.07 22.62 -5.87
CA HIS A 434 -0.86 24.00 -5.45
C HIS A 434 0.59 24.31 -5.06
N LEU A 435 1.55 23.67 -5.72
CA LEU A 435 2.97 23.89 -5.52
C LEU A 435 3.42 25.11 -6.32
N ASP A 436 4.28 25.93 -5.71
CA ASP A 436 4.77 27.15 -6.35
C ASP A 436 5.74 26.82 -7.51
N GLN A 437 5.35 27.22 -8.72
CA GLN A 437 6.16 27.03 -9.92
C GLN A 437 7.36 27.97 -10.01
N ASP A 438 7.39 29.06 -9.22
CA ASP A 438 8.53 29.96 -9.17
C ASP A 438 9.78 29.28 -8.62
N LEU A 439 9.62 28.19 -7.89
CA LEU A 439 10.69 27.29 -7.50
C LEU A 439 11.54 26.86 -8.70
N LEU A 440 10.91 26.54 -9.83
CA LEU A 440 11.60 26.11 -11.05
C LEU A 440 12.45 27.21 -11.69
N THR A 441 12.25 28.49 -11.36
CA THR A 441 13.04 29.62 -11.88
C THR A 441 14.40 29.73 -11.18
N LYS A 442 14.56 29.14 -9.99
CA LYS A 442 15.79 29.18 -9.19
C LYS A 442 16.59 27.88 -9.36
N PRO A 443 17.93 27.93 -9.31
CA PRO A 443 18.75 26.71 -9.32
C PRO A 443 18.44 25.84 -8.09
N VAL A 444 18.62 24.53 -8.23
CA VAL A 444 18.29 23.54 -7.19
C VAL A 444 19.06 23.81 -5.88
N SER A 445 20.29 24.27 -5.97
CA SER A 445 21.12 24.64 -4.80
C SER A 445 20.49 25.69 -3.88
N GLU A 446 19.54 26.48 -4.39
CA GLU A 446 18.83 27.49 -3.61
C GLU A 446 17.50 27.00 -3.03
N TRP A 447 17.00 25.82 -3.44
CA TRP A 447 15.68 25.35 -3.07
C TRP A 447 15.52 25.08 -1.58
N THR A 448 16.55 24.56 -0.93
CA THR A 448 16.55 24.29 0.51
C THR A 448 16.36 25.53 1.37
N LEU A 449 16.64 26.72 0.82
CA LEU A 449 16.42 28.01 1.47
C LEU A 449 14.99 28.55 1.26
N SER A 450 14.21 27.90 0.40
CA SER A 450 12.86 28.33 0.06
C SER A 450 11.82 27.63 0.96
N LEU A 451 10.99 28.43 1.64
CA LEU A 451 9.85 27.91 2.40
C LEU A 451 8.87 27.11 1.50
N ASN A 452 8.70 27.55 0.26
CA ASN A 452 7.82 26.85 -0.70
C ASN A 452 8.33 25.44 -1.01
N TYR A 453 9.64 25.25 -1.12
CA TYR A 453 10.22 23.91 -1.32
C TYR A 453 10.07 23.03 -0.07
N THR A 454 10.36 23.58 1.10
CA THR A 454 10.22 22.84 2.38
C THR A 454 8.77 22.41 2.60
N ASN A 455 7.80 23.31 2.35
CA ASN A 455 6.37 22.97 2.41
C ASN A 455 5.99 21.90 1.37
N GLY A 456 6.57 21.99 0.16
CA GLY A 456 6.39 20.98 -0.88
C GLY A 456 6.91 19.61 -0.46
N ILE A 457 8.07 19.52 0.18
CA ILE A 457 8.61 18.26 0.74
C ILE A 457 7.63 17.68 1.76
N GLU A 458 7.13 18.47 2.71
CA GLU A 458 6.18 17.98 3.72
C GLU A 458 4.86 17.51 3.09
N MET A 459 4.36 18.24 2.12
CA MET A 459 3.16 17.84 1.37
C MET A 459 3.37 16.52 0.64
N ILE A 460 4.50 16.34 -0.07
CA ILE A 460 4.80 15.10 -0.79
C ILE A 460 5.10 13.92 0.15
N LYS A 461 5.67 14.15 1.32
CA LYS A 461 5.82 13.12 2.37
C LYS A 461 4.46 12.59 2.84
N ASN A 462 3.46 13.45 2.91
CA ASN A 462 2.10 13.11 3.32
C ASN A 462 1.24 12.59 2.17
N LEU A 463 1.68 12.73 0.92
CA LEU A 463 0.96 12.24 -0.25
C LEU A 463 0.96 10.72 -0.28
N SER A 464 -0.20 10.12 -0.15
CA SER A 464 -0.34 8.67 -0.20
C SER A 464 -0.26 8.15 -1.64
N VAL A 465 0.61 7.19 -1.88
CA VAL A 465 0.76 6.47 -3.16
C VAL A 465 0.49 4.97 -3.02
N VAL A 466 -0.07 4.58 -1.87
CA VAL A 466 -0.51 3.21 -1.56
C VAL A 466 -1.94 3.23 -1.05
N ASN A 467 -2.72 2.21 -1.39
CA ASN A 467 -4.15 2.13 -1.04
C ASN A 467 -4.42 1.42 0.29
N ASP A 468 -3.43 1.35 1.16
CA ASP A 468 -3.49 0.63 2.44
C ASP A 468 -4.62 1.12 3.36
N ALA A 469 -4.99 2.40 3.26
CA ALA A 469 -6.07 2.98 4.06
C ALA A 469 -7.41 2.32 3.74
N SER A 470 -7.76 2.20 2.45
CA SER A 470 -8.98 1.55 1.98
C SER A 470 -8.99 0.06 2.29
N GLU A 471 -7.86 -0.64 2.08
CA GLU A 471 -7.72 -2.05 2.43
C GLU A 471 -7.90 -2.30 3.93
N ARG A 472 -7.32 -1.44 4.79
CA ARG A 472 -7.51 -1.52 6.25
C ARG A 472 -8.95 -1.30 6.65
N ALA A 473 -9.66 -0.35 6.00
CA ALA A 473 -11.06 -0.09 6.24
C ALA A 473 -11.93 -1.30 5.87
N LEU A 474 -11.68 -1.93 4.70
CA LEU A 474 -12.37 -3.17 4.30
C LEU A 474 -12.04 -4.35 5.23
N GLY A 475 -10.79 -4.47 5.66
CA GLY A 475 -10.37 -5.47 6.64
C GLY A 475 -11.08 -5.30 7.98
N MET A 476 -11.23 -4.06 8.43
CA MET A 476 -12.01 -3.71 9.62
C MET A 476 -13.48 -4.09 9.45
N ALA A 477 -14.12 -3.66 8.38
CA ALA A 477 -15.51 -3.98 8.09
C ALA A 477 -15.74 -5.50 8.03
N THR A 478 -14.82 -6.25 7.39
CA THR A 478 -14.87 -7.72 7.36
C THR A 478 -14.81 -8.33 8.76
N SER A 479 -13.97 -7.79 9.66
CA SER A 479 -13.82 -8.30 11.04
C SER A 479 -15.02 -7.98 11.93
N LEU A 480 -15.73 -6.90 11.64
CA LEU A 480 -16.96 -6.50 12.36
C LEU A 480 -18.21 -7.19 11.82
N HIS A 481 -18.10 -7.79 10.62
CA HIS A 481 -19.19 -8.42 9.93
C HIS A 481 -19.68 -9.67 10.69
N GLY A 482 -20.87 -9.62 11.25
CA GLY A 482 -21.42 -10.70 12.07
C GLY A 482 -22.88 -10.43 12.49
N PRO A 483 -23.54 -11.39 13.16
CA PRO A 483 -24.95 -11.29 13.54
C PRO A 483 -25.27 -10.15 14.51
N THR A 484 -24.25 -9.57 15.15
CA THR A 484 -24.40 -8.43 16.08
C THR A 484 -24.45 -7.06 15.38
N MET A 485 -24.10 -7.01 14.07
CA MET A 485 -24.19 -5.77 13.31
C MET A 485 -25.64 -5.31 13.11
N PRO A 486 -25.93 -4.02 13.17
CA PRO A 486 -27.24 -3.48 12.82
C PRO A 486 -27.64 -3.86 11.39
N LYS A 487 -28.96 -3.89 11.12
CA LYS A 487 -29.49 -4.06 9.76
C LYS A 487 -29.61 -2.75 8.98
N ASN A 488 -29.67 -1.62 9.69
CA ASN A 488 -29.78 -0.30 9.10
C ASN A 488 -28.40 0.19 8.64
N GLU A 489 -28.29 0.61 7.38
CA GLU A 489 -27.03 0.99 6.75
C GLU A 489 -26.40 2.23 7.42
N GLU A 490 -27.18 3.22 7.79
CA GLU A 490 -26.72 4.43 8.49
C GLU A 490 -25.99 4.08 9.80
N HIS A 491 -26.56 3.17 10.60
CA HIS A 491 -25.93 2.70 11.82
C HIS A 491 -24.66 1.88 11.55
N ILE A 492 -24.64 1.12 10.45
CA ILE A 492 -23.44 0.37 10.03
C ILE A 492 -22.31 1.35 9.71
N GLN A 493 -22.60 2.40 8.92
CA GLN A 493 -21.62 3.42 8.55
C GLN A 493 -21.10 4.18 9.77
N ALA A 494 -21.97 4.55 10.69
CA ALA A 494 -21.58 5.21 11.93
C ALA A 494 -20.61 4.33 12.76
N ILE A 495 -20.91 3.03 12.88
CA ILE A 495 -20.02 2.10 13.59
C ILE A 495 -18.66 1.99 12.89
N TYR A 496 -18.61 1.90 11.56
CA TYR A 496 -17.35 1.85 10.82
C TYR A 496 -16.49 3.08 11.07
N LYS A 497 -17.06 4.29 10.99
CA LYS A 497 -16.34 5.54 11.25
C LYS A 497 -15.79 5.61 12.67
N VAL A 498 -16.60 5.29 13.67
CA VAL A 498 -16.18 5.31 15.08
C VAL A 498 -15.09 4.29 15.37
N VAL A 499 -15.19 3.07 14.83
CA VAL A 499 -14.17 2.02 15.05
C VAL A 499 -12.88 2.36 14.31
N ASP A 500 -12.94 2.94 13.12
CA ASP A 500 -11.77 3.40 12.38
C ASP A 500 -11.00 4.45 13.18
N GLU A 501 -11.71 5.44 13.73
CA GLU A 501 -11.10 6.49 14.55
C GLU A 501 -10.45 5.94 15.84
N ILE A 502 -11.14 5.06 16.53
CA ILE A 502 -10.58 4.39 17.71
C ILE A 502 -9.28 3.64 17.38
N ARG A 503 -9.24 2.96 16.23
CA ARG A 503 -8.03 2.25 15.77
C ARG A 503 -6.87 3.20 15.48
N LYS A 504 -7.14 4.38 14.91
CA LYS A 504 -6.13 5.42 14.67
C LYS A 504 -5.56 5.98 15.98
N ILE A 505 -6.43 6.33 16.92
CA ILE A 505 -6.04 6.79 18.26
C ILE A 505 -5.21 5.73 18.99
N GLN A 506 -5.60 4.46 18.92
CA GLN A 506 -4.83 3.37 19.52
C GLN A 506 -3.44 3.22 18.91
N LYS A 507 -3.29 3.35 17.59
CA LYS A 507 -1.98 3.34 16.95
C LYS A 507 -1.09 4.47 17.44
N SER A 508 -1.65 5.66 17.64
CA SER A 508 -0.89 6.82 18.14
C SER A 508 -0.43 6.64 19.59
N ILE A 509 -1.26 6.01 20.43
CA ILE A 509 -0.96 5.80 21.88
C ILE A 509 -0.05 4.58 22.09
N THR A 510 -0.18 3.54 21.26
CA THR A 510 0.51 2.25 21.44
C THR A 510 1.34 1.87 20.22
N LYS A 511 2.51 2.47 20.07
CA LYS A 511 3.57 1.85 19.23
C LYS A 511 3.99 0.45 19.72
N SER A 512 3.43 -0.09 20.80
CA SER A 512 3.93 -1.30 21.47
C SER A 512 2.94 -2.41 21.85
N THR A 513 1.62 -2.31 21.67
CA THR A 513 0.70 -3.38 22.14
C THR A 513 -0.35 -3.81 21.12
N LYS A 514 -0.37 -5.13 20.87
CA LYS A 514 -1.17 -5.83 19.83
C LYS A 514 -2.65 -6.04 20.13
N SER A 515 -3.20 -5.57 21.25
CA SER A 515 -4.60 -5.78 21.61
C SER A 515 -5.34 -4.48 21.80
N ILE A 516 -6.57 -4.42 21.33
CA ILE A 516 -7.49 -3.32 21.65
C ILE A 516 -7.63 -3.30 23.17
N ASN A 517 -6.98 -2.35 23.81
CA ASN A 517 -7.14 -2.22 25.25
C ASN A 517 -8.55 -1.68 25.50
N ARG A 518 -9.39 -2.54 26.08
CA ARG A 518 -10.78 -2.25 26.46
C ARG A 518 -10.90 -0.95 27.26
N GLN A 519 -9.82 -0.59 27.99
CA GLN A 519 -9.74 0.64 28.78
C GLN A 519 -9.66 1.92 27.93
N VAL A 520 -9.05 1.88 26.73
CA VAL A 520 -8.94 3.03 25.82
C VAL A 520 -10.30 3.30 25.16
N LEU A 521 -10.99 2.24 24.74
CA LEU A 521 -12.38 2.34 24.23
C LEU A 521 -13.29 2.97 25.29
N VAL A 522 -13.15 2.53 26.53
CA VAL A 522 -13.90 3.05 27.69
C VAL A 522 -13.52 4.50 28.01
N LYS A 523 -12.25 4.89 27.88
CA LYS A 523 -11.78 6.26 28.15
C LYS A 523 -12.28 7.24 27.07
N PHE A 524 -12.26 6.84 25.80
CA PHE A 524 -12.83 7.61 24.70
C PHE A 524 -14.34 7.77 24.86
N LEU A 525 -15.05 6.70 25.17
CA LEU A 525 -16.50 6.73 25.44
C LEU A 525 -16.84 7.61 26.67
N LYS A 526 -15.98 7.66 27.68
CA LYS A 526 -16.15 8.53 28.87
C LYS A 526 -15.90 10.01 28.55
N SER A 527 -14.85 10.34 27.79
CA SER A 527 -14.56 11.74 27.44
C SER A 527 -15.67 12.35 26.56
N SER A 528 -16.27 11.54 25.68
CA SER A 528 -17.40 11.96 24.86
C SER A 528 -18.74 12.04 25.61
N MET A 529 -18.86 11.38 26.79
CA MET A 529 -20.07 11.46 27.64
C MET A 529 -20.04 12.62 28.64
N ILE A 530 -18.87 13.19 28.97
CA ILE A 530 -18.72 14.31 29.92
C ILE A 530 -19.04 15.67 29.28
N GLN A 531 -19.16 15.76 27.96
CA GLN A 531 -19.51 16.98 27.24
C GLN A 531 -21.04 17.12 26.95
N VAL A 532 -21.86 16.31 27.58
CA VAL A 532 -23.34 16.38 27.42
C VAL A 532 -23.97 16.52 28.81
N ASP A 533 -23.77 17.69 29.39
CA ASP A 533 -24.67 18.28 30.41
C ASP A 533 -25.24 19.58 29.88
#